data_94277912de5ed6d01dbfe9e1cd80c964
#
_entry.id   94277912de5ed6d01dbfe9e1cd80c964
#
_cell.length_a   1.000
_cell.length_b   1.000
_cell.length_c   1.000
_cell.angle_alpha   90.00
_cell.angle_beta   90.00
_cell.angle_gamma   90.00
#
_symmetry.space_group_name_H-M   'P 1'
#
loop_
_entity.id
_entity.type
_entity.pdbx_description
1 polymer ?
#
loop_
_entity_poly.entity_id
_entity_poly.type
_entity_poly.pdbx_seq_one_letter_code
_entity_poly.pdbx_strand_id
1 'polypeptide(L)'
;LYCSCGAKIETNDAVISTKYGEIILELYDTLATKHVESFKLHAQNGYYNGTTFHRVIPGFMIQGGDPLTKSEDRSRHGTGGNAAKYFGIGTESEESSWDLPAEFSSTPHVRGILSMARSQNPDSGGSQFFICVADARFLDNQYTVFGKVVSGMSVADAIVNEPKDPKNNPNNRIEMTVRVKGMKIK
;
A
#
# COMPACT_ATOMS: atom_id res chain seq x y z
N LEU A 1 26.23 17.50 -26.22
CA LEU A 1 26.50 16.28 -25.44
C LEU A 1 25.92 16.49 -24.05
N TYR A 2 24.62 16.23 -23.87
CA TYR A 2 23.99 16.16 -22.54
C TYR A 2 24.15 14.73 -22.02
N CYS A 3 25.04 14.57 -21.06
CA CYS A 3 25.18 13.34 -20.30
C CYS A 3 24.03 13.33 -19.28
N SER A 4 22.94 12.63 -19.57
CA SER A 4 21.92 12.32 -18.59
C SER A 4 22.50 11.30 -17.62
N CYS A 5 23.08 11.80 -16.53
CA CYS A 5 23.48 10.97 -15.40
C CYS A 5 22.22 10.59 -14.64
N GLY A 6 21.55 9.53 -15.10
CA GLY A 6 20.49 8.88 -14.35
C GLY A 6 21.10 8.35 -13.06
N ALA A 7 20.87 9.04 -11.94
CA ALA A 7 21.19 8.51 -10.64
C ALA A 7 20.49 7.15 -10.49
N LYS A 8 21.26 6.07 -10.48
CA LYS A 8 20.79 4.76 -10.04
C LYS A 8 20.41 4.93 -8.59
N ILE A 9 19.10 5.03 -8.33
CA ILE A 9 18.59 4.92 -6.98
C ILE A 9 18.74 3.44 -6.61
N GLU A 10 19.89 3.11 -6.05
CA GLU A 10 20.10 1.82 -5.38
C GLU A 10 19.32 1.91 -4.06
N THR A 11 18.47 0.97 -3.80
CA THR A 11 17.72 0.70 -2.56
C THR A 11 16.21 0.86 -2.66
N ASN A 12 15.62 0.55 -3.77
CA ASN A 12 14.18 0.55 -3.77
C ASN A 12 13.67 -0.84 -3.45
N ASP A 13 13.04 -0.95 -2.32
CA ASP A 13 12.54 -2.24 -1.87
C ASP A 13 11.30 -2.64 -2.66
N ALA A 14 10.49 -1.67 -3.08
CA ALA A 14 9.32 -1.92 -3.91
C ALA A 14 9.00 -0.76 -4.86
N VAL A 15 8.30 -1.09 -5.96
CA VAL A 15 7.79 -0.15 -6.95
C VAL A 15 6.33 -0.45 -7.22
N ILE A 16 5.47 0.55 -7.03
CA ILE A 16 4.08 0.52 -7.46
C ILE A 16 3.99 1.23 -8.80
N SER A 17 3.62 0.50 -9.86
CA SER A 17 3.44 1.05 -11.20
C SER A 17 1.95 1.26 -11.48
N THR A 18 1.59 2.43 -12.01
CA THR A 18 0.23 2.83 -12.39
C THR A 18 0.25 3.51 -13.75
N LYS A 19 -0.94 3.80 -14.28
CA LYS A 19 -1.07 4.62 -15.52
C LYS A 19 -0.49 6.04 -15.39
N TYR A 20 -0.28 6.56 -14.16
CA TYR A 20 0.31 7.87 -13.90
C TYR A 20 1.83 7.84 -13.71
N GLY A 21 2.41 6.66 -13.66
CA GLY A 21 3.84 6.47 -13.43
C GLY A 21 4.12 5.57 -12.23
N GLU A 22 5.34 5.65 -11.72
CA GLU A 22 5.84 4.79 -10.66
C GLU A 22 5.97 5.54 -9.33
N ILE A 23 5.59 4.84 -8.25
CA ILE A 23 5.83 5.25 -6.86
C ILE A 23 6.87 4.28 -6.30
N ILE A 24 8.01 4.80 -5.89
CA ILE A 24 9.14 4.02 -5.41
C ILE A 24 9.16 4.07 -3.89
N LEU A 25 9.25 2.90 -3.27
CA LEU A 25 9.12 2.72 -1.82
C LEU A 25 10.43 2.21 -1.20
N GLU A 26 10.76 2.76 -0.03
CA GLU A 26 11.65 2.16 0.96
C GLU A 26 10.78 1.48 2.02
N LEU A 27 11.08 0.24 2.35
CA LEU A 27 10.35 -0.55 3.34
C LEU A 27 11.14 -0.62 4.66
N TYR A 28 10.45 -0.59 5.78
CA TYR A 28 11.05 -0.54 7.10
C TYR A 28 11.13 -1.95 7.73
N ASP A 29 11.99 -2.81 7.17
CA ASP A 29 12.13 -4.22 7.54
C ASP A 29 12.38 -4.45 9.03
N THR A 30 13.04 -3.53 9.73
CA THR A 30 13.35 -3.66 11.16
C THR A 30 12.29 -3.03 12.07
N LEU A 31 11.45 -2.15 11.52
CA LEU A 31 10.42 -1.44 12.30
C LEU A 31 9.08 -2.18 12.30
N ALA A 32 8.71 -2.77 11.17
CA ALA A 32 7.43 -3.45 10.95
C ALA A 32 7.65 -4.75 10.15
N THR A 33 8.41 -5.66 10.74
CA THR A 33 8.93 -6.88 10.10
C THR A 33 7.83 -7.72 9.45
N LYS A 34 6.71 -7.94 10.15
CA LYS A 34 5.60 -8.79 9.68
C LYS A 34 4.84 -8.10 8.53
N HIS A 35 4.61 -6.79 8.65
CA HIS A 35 3.94 -6.02 7.61
C HIS A 35 4.77 -5.99 6.33
N VAL A 36 6.08 -5.74 6.45
CA VAL A 36 6.99 -5.74 5.30
C VAL A 36 7.09 -7.12 4.67
N GLU A 37 7.20 -8.19 5.46
CA GLU A 37 7.23 -9.55 4.95
C GLU A 37 5.95 -9.90 4.20
N SER A 38 4.78 -9.62 4.78
CA SER A 38 3.48 -9.86 4.14
C SER A 38 3.34 -9.08 2.82
N PHE A 39 3.70 -7.80 2.82
CA PHE A 39 3.65 -6.96 1.63
C PHE A 39 4.55 -7.51 0.51
N LYS A 40 5.79 -7.90 0.85
CA LYS A 40 6.73 -8.48 -0.11
C LYS A 40 6.22 -9.82 -0.69
N LEU A 41 5.68 -10.70 0.16
CA LEU A 41 5.10 -11.98 -0.27
C LEU A 41 3.91 -11.77 -1.21
N HIS A 42 2.99 -10.88 -0.89
CA HIS A 42 1.87 -10.52 -1.76
C HIS A 42 2.35 -9.97 -3.10
N ALA A 43 3.33 -9.07 -3.11
CA ALA A 43 3.90 -8.54 -4.35
C ALA A 43 4.56 -9.62 -5.20
N GLN A 44 5.35 -10.52 -4.59
CA GLN A 44 6.01 -11.64 -5.28
C GLN A 44 5.02 -12.61 -5.91
N ASN A 45 3.87 -12.81 -5.27
CA ASN A 45 2.80 -13.69 -5.75
C ASN A 45 1.85 -12.99 -6.75
N GLY A 46 2.10 -11.74 -7.11
CA GLY A 46 1.24 -10.98 -8.01
C GLY A 46 -0.12 -10.62 -7.43
N TYR A 47 -0.28 -10.71 -6.11
CA TYR A 47 -1.54 -10.46 -5.42
C TYR A 47 -2.10 -9.06 -5.69
N TYR A 48 -1.22 -8.05 -5.74
CA TYR A 48 -1.60 -6.67 -5.99
C TYR A 48 -1.88 -6.34 -7.45
N ASN A 49 -1.49 -7.21 -8.40
CA ASN A 49 -1.64 -6.92 -9.82
C ASN A 49 -3.12 -6.81 -10.21
N GLY A 50 -3.50 -5.67 -10.79
CA GLY A 50 -4.88 -5.35 -11.15
C GLY A 50 -5.76 -4.89 -9.99
N THR A 51 -5.24 -4.80 -8.75
CA THR A 51 -5.93 -4.07 -7.68
C THR A 51 -5.85 -2.57 -7.94
N THR A 52 -6.73 -1.79 -7.32
CA THR A 52 -6.82 -0.35 -7.60
C THR A 52 -6.60 0.49 -6.33
N PHE A 53 -6.24 1.75 -6.54
CA PHE A 53 -6.45 2.79 -5.53
C PHE A 53 -7.94 3.11 -5.48
N HIS A 54 -8.66 2.51 -4.54
CA HIS A 54 -10.12 2.54 -4.45
C HIS A 54 -10.67 3.60 -3.48
N ARG A 55 -9.81 4.26 -2.74
CA ARG A 55 -10.19 5.35 -1.84
C ARG A 55 -9.11 6.44 -1.86
N VAL A 56 -9.49 7.63 -2.32
CA VAL A 56 -8.57 8.77 -2.45
C VAL A 56 -9.18 10.01 -1.82
N ILE A 57 -8.47 10.62 -0.87
CA ILE A 57 -8.94 11.79 -0.13
C ILE A 57 -7.87 12.87 -0.19
N PRO A 58 -8.09 13.97 -0.97
CA PRO A 58 -7.19 15.10 -1.00
C PRO A 58 -6.90 15.66 0.39
N GLY A 59 -5.64 16.04 0.62
CA GLY A 59 -5.19 16.50 1.93
C GLY A 59 -5.04 15.40 2.98
N PHE A 60 -5.17 14.13 2.58
CA PHE A 60 -5.04 12.99 3.50
C PHE A 60 -4.22 11.85 2.88
N MET A 61 -4.83 10.98 2.06
CA MET A 61 -4.15 9.74 1.61
C MET A 61 -4.75 9.17 0.32
N ILE A 62 -4.02 8.24 -0.29
CA ILE A 62 -4.51 7.28 -1.29
C ILE A 62 -4.41 5.87 -0.72
N GLN A 63 -5.48 5.07 -0.83
CA GLN A 63 -5.56 3.71 -0.28
C GLN A 63 -5.84 2.71 -1.37
N GLY A 64 -5.14 1.58 -1.34
CA GLY A 64 -5.27 0.48 -2.27
C GLY A 64 -4.94 -0.87 -1.64
N GLY A 65 -4.73 -1.89 -2.49
CA GLY A 65 -4.31 -3.23 -2.04
C GLY A 65 -5.45 -4.18 -1.67
N ASP A 66 -6.70 -3.83 -1.96
CA ASP A 66 -7.85 -4.71 -1.78
C ASP A 66 -8.02 -5.61 -3.03
N PRO A 67 -7.97 -6.95 -2.90
CA PRO A 67 -8.15 -7.87 -4.02
C PRO A 67 -9.54 -7.81 -4.66
N LEU A 68 -10.56 -7.39 -3.92
CA LEU A 68 -11.93 -7.25 -4.44
C LEU A 68 -12.06 -6.11 -5.45
N THR A 69 -11.07 -5.20 -5.49
CA THR A 69 -11.03 -4.12 -6.48
C THR A 69 -10.65 -4.59 -7.89
N LYS A 70 -10.25 -5.86 -8.07
CA LYS A 70 -10.07 -6.47 -9.40
C LYS A 70 -11.41 -6.64 -10.13
N SER A 71 -12.51 -6.69 -9.39
CA SER A 71 -13.87 -6.70 -9.93
C SER A 71 -14.38 -5.28 -10.23
N GLU A 72 -15.26 -5.16 -11.22
CA GLU A 72 -15.98 -3.93 -11.52
C GLU A 72 -17.08 -3.61 -10.48
N ASP A 73 -17.48 -4.60 -9.67
CA ASP A 73 -18.46 -4.42 -8.60
C ASP A 73 -17.87 -3.60 -7.44
N ARG A 74 -18.13 -2.31 -7.47
CA ARG A 74 -17.65 -1.35 -6.46
C ARG A 74 -18.28 -1.49 -5.09
N SER A 75 -19.37 -2.25 -4.96
CA SER A 75 -20.11 -2.38 -3.69
C SER A 75 -19.25 -3.01 -2.60
N ARG A 76 -18.27 -3.84 -2.99
CA ARG A 76 -17.38 -4.58 -2.10
C ARG A 76 -15.97 -3.98 -1.98
N HIS A 77 -15.64 -2.95 -2.73
CA HIS A 77 -14.33 -2.32 -2.67
C HIS A 77 -14.04 -1.78 -1.26
N GLY A 78 -12.87 -2.08 -0.74
CA GLY A 78 -12.44 -1.70 0.60
C GLY A 78 -12.76 -2.72 1.70
N THR A 79 -13.38 -3.86 1.37
CA THR A 79 -13.80 -4.86 2.37
C THR A 79 -12.99 -6.15 2.35
N GLY A 80 -12.05 -6.30 1.42
CA GLY A 80 -11.25 -7.52 1.26
C GLY A 80 -9.81 -7.38 1.71
N GLY A 81 -9.11 -8.50 1.62
CA GLY A 81 -7.69 -8.60 1.90
C GLY A 81 -7.37 -9.31 3.21
N ASN A 82 -6.29 -10.07 3.18
CA ASN A 82 -5.76 -10.84 4.30
C ASN A 82 -4.22 -10.77 4.29
N ALA A 83 -3.58 -11.18 5.37
CA ALA A 83 -2.12 -11.31 5.42
C ALA A 83 -1.63 -12.42 4.46
N ALA A 84 -0.39 -12.30 3.97
CA ALA A 84 0.17 -13.23 2.98
C ALA A 84 0.55 -14.61 3.53
N LYS A 85 0.62 -14.72 4.85
CA LYS A 85 0.79 -15.97 5.60
C LYS A 85 0.22 -15.83 6.99
N TYR A 86 0.15 -16.93 7.72
CA TYR A 86 -0.26 -16.91 9.13
C TYR A 86 0.81 -16.25 10.02
N PHE A 87 0.43 -15.17 10.70
CA PHE A 87 1.26 -14.43 11.65
C PHE A 87 0.75 -14.53 13.10
N GLY A 88 -0.09 -15.54 13.37
CA GLY A 88 -0.64 -15.78 14.71
C GLY A 88 -2.01 -15.14 14.94
N ILE A 89 -2.61 -14.50 13.95
CA ILE A 89 -3.95 -13.93 14.01
C ILE A 89 -4.84 -14.62 12.97
N GLY A 90 -6.02 -15.05 13.39
CA GLY A 90 -6.94 -15.84 12.56
C GLY A 90 -6.79 -17.34 12.80
N THR A 91 -7.40 -18.15 11.94
CA THR A 91 -7.32 -19.61 11.96
C THR A 91 -6.21 -20.07 10.99
N GLU A 92 -5.21 -20.80 11.46
CA GLU A 92 -4.03 -21.16 10.66
C GLU A 92 -4.39 -21.92 9.36
N SER A 93 -5.45 -22.74 9.38
CA SER A 93 -5.92 -23.50 8.21
C SER A 93 -6.84 -22.70 7.29
N GLU A 94 -7.14 -21.43 7.59
CA GLU A 94 -8.09 -20.60 6.84
C GLU A 94 -7.45 -19.27 6.44
N GLU A 95 -6.83 -19.23 5.25
CA GLU A 95 -6.08 -18.07 4.74
C GLU A 95 -6.89 -16.77 4.75
N SER A 96 -8.19 -16.84 4.45
CA SER A 96 -9.07 -15.67 4.41
C SER A 96 -9.24 -14.97 5.76
N SER A 97 -8.87 -15.64 6.86
CA SER A 97 -8.94 -15.13 8.23
C SER A 97 -7.61 -14.57 8.74
N TRP A 98 -6.53 -14.64 7.95
CA TRP A 98 -5.22 -14.22 8.42
C TRP A 98 -5.10 -12.71 8.45
N ASP A 99 -4.75 -12.19 9.61
CA ASP A 99 -4.48 -10.78 9.85
C ASP A 99 -3.05 -10.55 10.35
N LEU A 100 -2.61 -9.31 10.29
CA LEU A 100 -1.33 -8.83 10.79
C LEU A 100 -1.52 -8.25 12.19
N PRO A 101 -0.76 -8.71 13.19
CA PRO A 101 -0.71 -8.04 14.48
C PRO A 101 -0.09 -6.65 14.34
N ALA A 102 -0.57 -5.68 15.12
CA ALA A 102 -0.06 -4.32 15.08
C ALA A 102 1.44 -4.26 15.40
N GLU A 103 2.16 -3.41 14.65
CA GLU A 103 3.58 -3.09 14.86
C GLU A 103 3.73 -1.57 14.97
N PHE A 104 3.08 -0.97 15.97
CA PHE A 104 3.09 0.48 16.16
C PHE A 104 4.46 1.01 16.53
N SER A 105 4.77 2.20 16.07
CA SER A 105 6.03 2.89 16.35
C SER A 105 5.79 4.39 16.53
N SER A 106 6.82 5.10 16.97
CA SER A 106 6.80 6.56 17.08
C SER A 106 7.00 7.29 15.75
N THR A 107 7.12 6.56 14.64
CA THR A 107 7.27 7.17 13.31
C THR A 107 6.01 7.96 12.95
N PRO A 108 6.14 9.26 12.68
CA PRO A 108 4.98 10.11 12.43
C PRO A 108 4.37 9.85 11.05
N HIS A 109 3.05 9.94 10.95
CA HIS A 109 2.33 9.94 9.68
C HIS A 109 2.43 11.31 8.99
N VAL A 110 3.53 11.53 8.30
CA VAL A 110 3.74 12.71 7.47
C VAL A 110 3.60 12.38 5.99
N ARG A 111 3.54 13.39 5.13
CA ARG A 111 3.50 13.19 3.68
C ARG A 111 4.56 12.20 3.19
N GLY A 112 4.15 11.23 2.38
CA GLY A 112 4.99 10.17 1.82
C GLY A 112 5.04 8.89 2.64
N ILE A 113 4.51 8.85 3.84
CA ILE A 113 4.49 7.63 4.67
C ILE A 113 3.56 6.58 4.07
N LEU A 114 4.05 5.33 4.08
CA LEU A 114 3.32 4.11 3.75
C LEU A 114 2.89 3.42 5.04
N SER A 115 1.58 3.21 5.21
CA SER A 115 1.00 2.65 6.42
C SER A 115 -0.08 1.61 6.10
N MET A 116 -0.34 0.70 7.04
CA MET A 116 -1.31 -0.38 6.86
C MET A 116 -2.72 0.08 7.26
N ALA A 117 -3.66 -0.13 6.34
CA ALA A 117 -5.07 0.03 6.64
C ALA A 117 -5.58 -1.15 7.51
N ARG A 118 -6.57 -0.90 8.35
CA ARG A 118 -7.15 -1.87 9.26
C ARG A 118 -8.60 -1.55 9.62
N SER A 119 -9.30 -2.50 10.21
CA SER A 119 -10.60 -2.28 10.82
C SER A 119 -10.46 -1.64 12.23
N GLN A 120 -11.48 -1.73 13.08
CA GLN A 120 -11.39 -1.19 14.45
C GLN A 120 -10.37 -1.93 15.32
N ASN A 121 -10.24 -3.25 15.13
CA ASN A 121 -9.22 -4.02 15.85
C ASN A 121 -7.82 -3.63 15.37
N PRO A 122 -6.90 -3.22 16.27
CA PRO A 122 -5.51 -2.94 15.91
C PRO A 122 -4.80 -4.09 15.19
N ASP A 123 -5.14 -5.33 15.50
CA ASP A 123 -4.58 -6.55 14.95
C ASP A 123 -5.40 -7.08 13.75
N SER A 124 -5.90 -6.21 12.90
CA SER A 124 -6.70 -6.54 11.71
C SER A 124 -6.12 -6.02 10.41
N GLY A 125 -4.82 -5.80 10.34
CA GLY A 125 -4.14 -5.49 9.10
C GLY A 125 -4.17 -6.69 8.15
N GLY A 126 -4.61 -6.48 6.91
CA GLY A 126 -4.62 -7.53 5.88
C GLY A 126 -3.63 -7.24 4.77
N SER A 127 -4.16 -6.82 3.62
CA SER A 127 -3.36 -6.45 2.45
C SER A 127 -3.51 -4.98 2.06
N GLN A 128 -4.51 -4.27 2.58
CA GLN A 128 -4.77 -2.87 2.20
C GLN A 128 -3.77 -1.93 2.87
N PHE A 129 -3.25 -1.00 2.10
CA PHE A 129 -2.29 0.01 2.56
C PHE A 129 -2.70 1.39 2.07
N PHE A 130 -2.14 2.42 2.68
CA PHE A 130 -2.31 3.80 2.23
C PHE A 130 -0.99 4.57 2.22
N ILE A 131 -0.93 5.57 1.35
CA ILE A 131 0.18 6.53 1.26
C ILE A 131 -0.36 7.90 1.64
N CYS A 132 0.23 8.53 2.64
CA CYS A 132 -0.12 9.88 3.06
C CYS A 132 0.29 10.90 1.99
N VAL A 133 -0.64 11.71 1.50
CA VAL A 133 -0.35 12.82 0.58
C VAL A 133 -0.21 14.16 1.31
N ALA A 134 -0.52 14.18 2.60
CA ALA A 134 -0.32 15.27 3.53
C ALA A 134 -0.04 14.72 4.93
N ASP A 135 0.31 15.58 5.88
CA ASP A 135 0.52 15.17 7.27
C ASP A 135 -0.80 14.71 7.92
N ALA A 136 -0.77 13.52 8.53
CA ALA A 136 -1.91 12.86 9.16
C ALA A 136 -1.56 12.40 10.58
N ARG A 137 -1.00 13.32 11.39
CA ARG A 137 -0.47 13.05 12.74
C ARG A 137 -1.50 12.44 13.69
N PHE A 138 -2.80 12.59 13.41
CA PHE A 138 -3.87 11.94 14.19
C PHE A 138 -3.88 10.41 14.08
N LEU A 139 -3.11 9.84 13.16
CA LEU A 139 -2.90 8.40 13.02
C LEU A 139 -1.70 7.88 13.83
N ASP A 140 -0.87 8.76 14.37
CA ASP A 140 0.35 8.40 15.09
C ASP A 140 0.05 7.43 16.25
N ASN A 141 0.87 6.40 16.38
CA ASN A 141 0.73 5.31 17.35
C ASN A 141 -0.57 4.49 17.28
N GLN A 142 -1.36 4.63 16.19
CA GLN A 142 -2.62 3.92 16.00
C GLN A 142 -2.64 3.09 14.72
N TYR A 143 -1.70 3.32 13.80
CA TYR A 143 -1.53 2.58 12.55
C TYR A 143 -0.08 2.17 12.38
N THR A 144 0.16 1.02 11.75
CA THR A 144 1.51 0.52 11.51
C THR A 144 2.13 1.19 10.29
N VAL A 145 3.13 2.03 10.53
CA VAL A 145 4.01 2.54 9.47
C VAL A 145 5.00 1.46 9.08
N PHE A 146 5.05 1.10 7.81
CA PHE A 146 5.97 0.07 7.34
C PHE A 146 6.86 0.48 6.14
N GLY A 147 6.82 1.76 5.76
CA GLY A 147 7.69 2.32 4.72
C GLY A 147 7.41 3.78 4.41
N LYS A 148 8.07 4.25 3.37
CA LYS A 148 7.86 5.59 2.82
C LYS A 148 8.09 5.62 1.32
N VAL A 149 7.55 6.63 0.66
CA VAL A 149 7.84 6.98 -0.73
C VAL A 149 9.19 7.69 -0.78
N VAL A 150 10.10 7.20 -1.61
CA VAL A 150 11.39 7.83 -1.89
C VAL A 150 11.42 8.56 -3.22
N SER A 151 10.51 8.21 -4.14
CA SER A 151 10.31 8.90 -5.41
C SER A 151 8.89 8.64 -5.92
N GLY A 152 8.34 9.60 -6.67
CA GLY A 152 7.01 9.44 -7.29
C GLY A 152 5.86 10.02 -6.47
N MET A 153 6.09 10.93 -5.52
CA MET A 153 4.98 11.62 -4.82
C MET A 153 4.10 12.43 -5.76
N SER A 154 4.62 12.92 -6.89
CA SER A 154 3.82 13.55 -7.94
C SER A 154 2.80 12.60 -8.57
N VAL A 155 3.11 11.30 -8.63
CA VAL A 155 2.16 10.26 -9.08
C VAL A 155 1.06 10.09 -8.05
N ALA A 156 1.39 10.04 -6.75
CA ALA A 156 0.38 10.00 -5.68
C ALA A 156 -0.52 11.24 -5.69
N ASP A 157 0.03 12.42 -5.99
CA ASP A 157 -0.74 13.67 -6.13
C ASP A 157 -1.68 13.62 -7.33
N ALA A 158 -1.26 13.04 -8.46
CA ALA A 158 -2.14 12.85 -9.61
C ALA A 158 -3.30 11.90 -9.27
N ILE A 159 -3.01 10.79 -8.56
CA ILE A 159 -4.02 9.82 -8.14
C ILE A 159 -5.05 10.44 -7.20
N VAL A 160 -4.61 11.19 -6.18
CA VAL A 160 -5.52 11.74 -5.17
C VAL A 160 -6.48 12.80 -5.73
N ASN A 161 -6.10 13.44 -6.84
CA ASN A 161 -6.89 14.47 -7.50
C ASN A 161 -7.86 13.93 -8.57
N GLU A 162 -7.88 12.62 -8.82
CA GLU A 162 -8.85 12.02 -9.74
C GLU A 162 -10.30 12.31 -9.33
N PRO A 163 -11.18 12.58 -10.28
CA PRO A 163 -12.62 12.63 -10.04
C PRO A 163 -13.10 11.31 -9.42
N LYS A 164 -13.91 11.40 -8.37
CA LYS A 164 -14.31 10.26 -7.56
C LYS A 164 -15.79 10.30 -7.19
N ASP A 165 -16.31 9.15 -6.83
CA ASP A 165 -17.67 9.00 -6.35
C ASP A 165 -17.83 9.49 -4.88
N PRO A 166 -19.05 9.52 -4.32
CA PRO A 166 -19.29 9.94 -2.94
C PRO A 166 -18.59 9.07 -1.87
N LYS A 167 -18.14 7.85 -2.24
CA LYS A 167 -17.36 6.96 -1.36
C LYS A 167 -15.85 7.16 -1.51
N ASN A 168 -15.43 8.20 -2.26
CA ASN A 168 -14.04 8.52 -2.57
C ASN A 168 -13.32 7.49 -3.46
N ASN A 169 -14.05 6.66 -4.20
CA ASN A 169 -13.48 5.74 -5.17
C ASN A 169 -13.34 6.46 -6.52
N PRO A 170 -12.14 6.52 -7.13
CA PRO A 170 -11.95 7.17 -8.43
C PRO A 170 -12.91 6.66 -9.49
N ASN A 171 -13.51 7.57 -10.26
CA ASN A 171 -14.45 7.21 -11.33
C ASN A 171 -13.77 6.36 -12.41
N ASN A 172 -12.53 6.69 -12.73
CA ASN A 172 -11.68 5.89 -13.61
C ASN A 172 -10.81 4.97 -12.75
N ARG A 173 -10.81 3.67 -13.06
CA ARG A 173 -9.96 2.69 -12.36
C ARG A 173 -8.49 3.08 -12.44
N ILE A 174 -7.82 3.04 -11.31
CA ILE A 174 -6.38 3.29 -11.18
C ILE A 174 -5.74 2.00 -10.71
N GLU A 175 -5.49 1.11 -11.66
CA GLU A 175 -4.87 -0.18 -11.41
C GLU A 175 -3.39 -0.02 -11.06
N MET A 176 -2.89 -0.97 -10.26
CA MET A 176 -1.49 -1.06 -9.90
C MET A 176 -0.90 -2.43 -10.20
N THR A 177 0.40 -2.45 -10.39
CA THR A 177 1.25 -3.61 -10.21
C THR A 177 2.30 -3.28 -9.18
N VAL A 178 2.69 -4.27 -8.35
CA VAL A 178 3.71 -4.08 -7.32
C VAL A 178 4.85 -5.06 -7.56
N ARG A 179 6.07 -4.53 -7.69
CA ARG A 179 7.30 -5.31 -7.81
C ARG A 179 8.18 -5.06 -6.59
N VAL A 180 8.86 -6.08 -6.10
CA VAL A 180 9.82 -5.97 -5.00
C VAL A 180 11.22 -6.37 -5.45
N LYS A 181 12.26 -5.83 -4.81
CA LYS A 181 13.66 -6.13 -5.11
C LYS A 181 13.92 -7.64 -4.99
N GLY A 182 14.66 -8.19 -5.95
CA GLY A 182 14.96 -9.63 -5.99
C GLY A 182 13.84 -10.50 -6.57
N MET A 183 12.72 -9.93 -7.00
CA MET A 183 11.65 -10.65 -7.68
C MET A 183 12.14 -11.11 -9.06
N LYS A 184 12.13 -12.43 -9.30
CA LYS A 184 12.34 -12.96 -10.65
C LYS A 184 11.05 -12.72 -11.45
N ILE A 185 11.17 -11.99 -12.55
CA ILE A 185 10.07 -11.89 -13.53
C ILE A 185 9.90 -13.29 -14.13
N LYS A 186 8.73 -13.89 -13.93
CA LYS A 186 8.35 -15.14 -14.59
C LYS A 186 7.85 -14.85 -16.00
#